data_f6c675ad98732c0ca380839cd86dc57c
#
_entry.id   f6c675ad98732c0ca380839cd86dc57c
#
_cell.length_a   1.000
_cell.length_b   1.000
_cell.length_c   1.000
_cell.angle_alpha   90.00
_cell.angle_beta   90.00
_cell.angle_gamma   90.00
#
_symmetry.space_group_name_H-M   'P 1'
#
loop_
_entity.id
_entity.type
_entity.pdbx_description
1 polymer ?
#
loop_
_entity_poly.entity_id
_entity_poly.type
_entity_poly.pdbx_seq_one_letter_code
_entity_poly.pdbx_strand_id
1 'polypeptide(L)'
;MNDRKILLFKKTCYDVGTRFSFVVNGKIVETVISDVMIDYHKNINYEKHSVRYHFCTMDKHTFDEFSERELEDLIRRGLVLYIE
;
A
#
# COMPACT_ATOMS: atom_id res chain seq x y z
N MET A 1 6.29 -28.11 4.94
CA MET A 1 5.88 -27.52 4.95
C MET A 1 5.70 -26.41 5.11
N ASN A 2 5.76 -25.80 5.11
CA ASN A 2 5.52 -24.77 5.36
C ASN A 2 6.09 -23.64 4.87
N ASP A 3 7.03 -23.68 4.03
CA ASP A 3 7.70 -22.65 3.40
C ASP A 3 6.78 -21.68 2.81
N ARG A 4 5.78 -22.07 2.12
CA ARG A 4 4.87 -21.15 1.54
C ARG A 4 4.18 -20.33 2.57
N LYS A 5 4.08 -20.81 3.78
CA LYS A 5 3.55 -20.01 4.82
C LYS A 5 4.43 -18.84 5.08
N ILE A 6 5.70 -19.06 5.04
CA ILE A 6 6.63 -18.00 5.26
C ILE A 6 6.49 -16.94 4.21
N LEU A 7 6.30 -17.36 2.98
CA LEU A 7 6.11 -16.41 1.91
C LEU A 7 4.90 -15.56 2.15
N LEU A 8 3.86 -16.19 2.66
CA LEU A 8 2.64 -15.47 2.90
C LEU A 8 2.77 -14.50 4.02
N PHE A 9 3.84 -14.63 4.79
CA PHE A 9 4.00 -13.78 5.94
C PHE A 9 4.80 -12.54 5.66
N LYS A 10 5.06 -12.25 4.42
CA LYS A 10 5.63 -10.98 4.12
C LYS A 10 4.67 -9.94 4.69
N LYS A 11 5.11 -9.26 5.71
CA LYS A 11 4.27 -8.28 6.35
C LYS A 11 4.18 -7.05 5.51
N THR A 12 2.98 -6.53 5.36
CA THR A 12 2.80 -5.24 4.73
C THR A 12 2.88 -4.18 5.81
N CYS A 13 3.26 -2.96 5.44
CA CYS A 13 3.31 -1.87 6.39
C CYS A 13 1.91 -1.48 6.83
N TYR A 14 0.94 -1.63 5.94
CA TYR A 14 -0.42 -1.18 6.22
C TYR A 14 -1.42 -2.22 5.75
N ASP A 15 -2.53 -2.30 6.44
CA ASP A 15 -3.55 -3.28 6.12
C ASP A 15 -4.76 -2.62 5.48
N VAL A 16 -5.65 -3.42 4.94
CA VAL A 16 -6.93 -2.95 4.42
C VAL A 16 -7.66 -2.23 5.54
N GLY A 17 -8.25 -1.10 5.21
CA GLY A 17 -8.95 -0.31 6.21
C GLY A 17 -8.12 0.82 6.81
N THR A 18 -6.82 0.83 6.55
CA THR A 18 -5.98 1.91 7.05
C THR A 18 -6.31 3.19 6.31
N ARG A 19 -6.38 4.29 7.03
CA ARG A 19 -6.82 5.56 6.49
C ARG A 19 -5.64 6.50 6.27
N PHE A 20 -5.70 7.21 5.16
CA PHE A 20 -4.68 8.20 4.80
C PHE A 20 -5.35 9.44 4.25
N SER A 21 -4.71 10.58 4.49
CA SER A 21 -5.11 11.84 3.88
C SER A 21 -4.08 12.22 2.85
N PHE A 22 -4.52 12.45 1.63
CA PHE A 22 -3.63 12.85 0.54
C PHE A 22 -3.84 14.32 0.24
N VAL A 23 -2.76 15.01 -0.11
CA VAL A 23 -2.85 16.40 -0.54
C VAL A 23 -2.84 16.40 -2.06
N VAL A 24 -3.94 16.82 -2.65
CA VAL A 24 -4.11 16.80 -4.11
C VAL A 24 -4.56 18.19 -4.54
N ASN A 25 -3.71 18.86 -5.32
CA ASN A 25 -4.01 20.20 -5.80
C ASN A 25 -4.40 21.15 -4.67
N GLY A 26 -3.67 21.05 -3.56
CA GLY A 26 -3.89 21.92 -2.42
C GLY A 26 -5.07 21.53 -1.56
N LYS A 27 -5.74 20.44 -1.87
CA LYS A 27 -6.90 19.99 -1.11
C LYS A 27 -6.58 18.66 -0.45
N ILE A 28 -7.23 18.41 0.67
CA ILE A 28 -7.05 17.16 1.40
C ILE A 28 -8.14 16.19 1.00
N VAL A 29 -7.72 15.01 0.55
CA VAL A 29 -8.65 13.95 0.17
C VAL A 29 -8.45 12.80 1.14
N GLU A 30 -9.50 12.42 1.84
CA GLU A 30 -9.42 11.31 2.77
C GLU A 30 -9.71 10.02 2.06
N THR A 31 -8.88 9.02 2.31
CA THR A 31 -8.98 7.74 1.63
C THR A 31 -8.79 6.61 2.61
N VAL A 32 -9.03 5.42 2.12
CA VAL A 32 -8.83 4.21 2.90
C VAL A 32 -8.23 3.17 1.95
N ILE A 33 -7.38 2.32 2.49
CA ILE A 33 -6.84 1.22 1.70
C ILE A 33 -7.96 0.22 1.50
N SER A 34 -8.33 0.00 0.24
CA SER A 34 -9.40 -0.93 -0.10
C SER A 34 -8.87 -2.31 -0.44
N ASP A 35 -7.60 -2.39 -0.83
CA ASP A 35 -7.04 -3.66 -1.26
C ASP A 35 -5.53 -3.61 -1.15
N VAL A 36 -4.93 -4.72 -0.76
CA VAL A 36 -3.48 -4.85 -0.68
C VAL A 36 -3.09 -6.02 -1.56
N MET A 37 -2.20 -5.76 -2.50
CA MET A 37 -1.74 -6.80 -3.42
C MET A 37 -0.29 -7.09 -3.15
N ILE A 38 0.02 -8.36 -3.01
CA ILE A 38 1.38 -8.80 -2.76
C ILE A 38 1.80 -9.71 -3.89
N ASP A 39 2.87 -9.33 -4.58
CA ASP A 39 3.44 -10.14 -5.63
C ASP A 39 4.75 -10.75 -5.13
N TYR A 40 4.94 -11.99 -5.44
CA TYR A 40 6.14 -12.68 -5.05
C TYR A 40 6.71 -13.39 -6.27
N HIS A 41 8.00 -13.19 -6.51
CA HIS A 41 8.68 -13.84 -7.63
C HIS A 41 10.00 -14.40 -7.14
N LYS A 42 10.23 -15.64 -7.47
CA LYS A 42 11.46 -16.31 -7.07
C LYS A 42 11.98 -17.15 -8.22
N ASN A 43 13.25 -17.05 -8.50
CA ASN A 43 13.88 -17.96 -9.43
C ASN A 43 15.26 -18.32 -8.88
N ILE A 44 16.04 -19.02 -9.67
CA ILE A 44 17.31 -19.52 -9.19
C ILE A 44 18.29 -18.41 -8.82
N ASN A 45 18.09 -17.22 -9.38
CA ASN A 45 19.01 -16.12 -9.16
C ASN A 45 18.56 -15.11 -8.11
N TYR A 46 17.28 -14.99 -7.87
CA TYR A 46 16.80 -13.96 -6.93
C TYR A 46 15.40 -14.24 -6.46
N GLU A 47 15.04 -13.50 -5.47
CA GLU A 47 13.74 -13.57 -4.86
C GLU A 47 13.28 -12.13 -4.69
N LYS A 48 12.04 -11.85 -5.05
CA LYS A 48 11.55 -10.49 -5.06
C LYS A 48 10.12 -10.44 -4.56
N HIS A 49 9.84 -9.46 -3.70
CA HIS A 49 8.49 -9.19 -3.24
C HIS A 49 8.12 -7.78 -3.63
N SER A 50 6.86 -7.56 -3.92
CA SER A 50 6.38 -6.20 -4.09
C SER A 50 4.99 -6.11 -3.51
N VAL A 51 4.69 -4.97 -2.92
CA VAL A 51 3.41 -4.72 -2.28
C VAL A 51 2.82 -3.46 -2.89
N ARG A 52 1.56 -3.52 -3.27
CA ARG A 52 0.85 -2.38 -3.81
C ARG A 52 -0.44 -2.20 -3.03
N TYR A 53 -0.82 -0.95 -2.85
CA TYR A 53 -2.01 -0.59 -2.11
C TYR A 53 -2.97 0.14 -3.03
N HIS A 54 -4.21 -0.30 -3.03
CA HIS A 54 -5.28 0.40 -3.73
C HIS A 54 -6.02 1.24 -2.71
N PHE A 55 -6.29 2.47 -3.10
CA PHE A 55 -6.99 3.42 -2.22
C PHE A 55 -8.32 3.81 -2.83
N CYS A 56 -9.30 4.00 -1.99
CA CYS A 56 -10.56 4.57 -2.43
C CYS A 56 -10.94 5.70 -1.50
N THR A 57 -11.79 6.59 -1.98
CA THR A 57 -12.29 7.70 -1.17
C THR A 57 -13.31 7.15 -0.19
N MET A 58 -13.70 7.98 0.76
CA MET A 58 -14.65 7.54 1.78
C MET A 58 -16.01 7.21 1.20
N ASP A 59 -16.36 7.76 0.05
CA ASP A 59 -17.61 7.42 -0.62
C ASP A 59 -17.40 6.28 -1.63
N LYS A 60 -16.28 5.56 -1.48
CA LYS A 60 -16.00 4.33 -2.21
C LYS A 60 -15.72 4.46 -3.69
N HIS A 61 -15.22 5.60 -4.10
CA HIS A 61 -14.74 5.77 -5.46
C HIS A 61 -13.25 5.44 -5.49
N THR A 62 -12.80 4.83 -6.57
CA THR A 62 -11.39 4.54 -6.73
C THR A 62 -10.62 5.84 -6.73
N PHE A 63 -9.56 5.88 -5.94
CA PHE A 63 -8.70 7.05 -5.88
C PHE A 63 -7.41 6.82 -6.65
N ASP A 64 -6.58 5.87 -6.22
CA ASP A 64 -5.31 5.62 -6.87
C ASP A 64 -4.69 4.34 -6.31
N GLU A 65 -3.58 3.98 -6.87
CA GLU A 65 -2.84 2.78 -6.48
C GLU A 65 -1.37 3.17 -6.36
N PHE A 66 -0.71 2.74 -5.28
CA PHE A 66 0.69 3.05 -5.05
C PHE A 66 1.42 1.81 -4.57
N SER A 67 2.67 1.66 -4.99
CA SER A 67 3.52 0.65 -4.40
C SER A 67 3.90 1.10 -2.99
N GLU A 68 4.39 0.18 -2.19
CA GLU A 68 4.80 0.50 -0.84
C GLU A 68 5.89 1.57 -0.85
N ARG A 69 6.82 1.47 -1.79
CA ARG A 69 7.89 2.45 -1.90
C ARG A 69 7.35 3.83 -2.28
N GLU A 70 6.41 3.87 -3.23
CA GLU A 70 5.83 5.14 -3.64
C GLU A 70 5.09 5.79 -2.48
N LEU A 71 4.34 4.99 -1.74
CA LEU A 71 3.59 5.51 -0.61
C LEU A 71 4.52 6.06 0.46
N GLU A 72 5.59 5.34 0.76
CA GLU A 72 6.55 5.81 1.74
C GLU A 72 7.21 7.11 1.31
N ASP A 73 7.49 7.23 0.02
CA ASP A 73 8.08 8.44 -0.49
C ASP A 73 7.11 9.62 -0.35
N LEU A 74 5.85 9.40 -0.65
CA LEU A 74 4.84 10.45 -0.50
C LEU A 74 4.70 10.89 0.95
N ILE A 75 4.75 9.93 1.87
CA ILE A 75 4.66 10.26 3.30
C ILE A 75 5.88 11.08 3.71
N ARG A 76 7.05 10.69 3.25
CA ARG A 76 8.28 11.40 3.60
C ARG A 76 8.25 12.82 3.07
N ARG A 77 7.62 13.04 1.93
CA ARG A 77 7.54 14.36 1.32
C ARG A 77 6.39 15.20 1.86
N GLY A 78 5.64 14.66 2.80
CA GLY A 78 4.56 15.42 3.42
C GLY A 78 3.30 15.53 2.59
N LEU A 79 3.18 14.71 1.54
CA LEU A 79 2.02 14.76 0.66
C LEU A 79 0.92 13.80 1.10
N VAL A 80 1.24 12.95 2.05
CA VAL A 80 0.29 11.96 2.56
C VAL A 80 0.46 11.87 4.07
N LEU A 81 -0.63 11.86 4.80
CA LEU A 81 -0.61 11.69 6.24
C LEU A 81 -1.33 10.40 6.58
N TYR A 82 -0.67 9.59 7.39
CA TYR A 82 -1.23 8.34 7.88
C TYR A 82 -2.16 8.67 9.05
N ILE A 83 -3.37 8.17 8.98
CA ILE A 83 -4.36 8.37 10.03
C ILE A 83 -4.70 7.01 10.59
N GLU A 84 -4.46 6.83 11.82
CA GLU A 84 -4.70 5.57 12.46
C GLU A 84 -6.13 5.13 12.49
#